data_33a8d42f64645c8388253454e593c2b3
#
_entry.id   33a8d42f64645c8388253454e593c2b3
#
_cell.length_a   1.000
_cell.length_b   1.000
_cell.length_c   1.000
_cell.angle_alpha   90.00
_cell.angle_beta   90.00
_cell.angle_gamma   90.00
#
_symmetry.space_group_name_H-M   'P 1'
#
loop_
_entity.id
_entity.type
_entity.pdbx_description
1 polymer ?
#
loop_
_entity_poly.entity_id
_entity_poly.type
_entity_poly.pdbx_seq_one_letter_code
_entity_poly.pdbx_strand_id
1 'polypeptide(L)'
;NPVYENILNFYEKIVTEQGVIGSSLAIKTLSVNPDLKLFQMKEGFPLLEKQDFILDIPSSTRLFESICNIARHEYEKMKENIPSIEEAKAINALNLKDLLKRFYDDSFIETVAGEFNIDAVILKFLIFESVQPSLAANVANIGNKIDLKNWLKGYCPVCGSLPQISLLKDEGQRFCLCSFCGFEWPSERLKC
;
A
#
# COMPACT_ATOMS: atom_id res chain seq x y z
N ASN A 1 20.81 6.17 -17.82
CA ASN A 1 19.96 5.51 -18.81
C ASN A 1 18.59 6.20 -18.77
N PRO A 2 18.13 6.82 -19.87
CA PRO A 2 16.89 7.61 -19.90
C PRO A 2 15.64 6.87 -19.39
N VAL A 3 15.59 5.56 -19.55
CA VAL A 3 14.47 4.73 -19.06
C VAL A 3 14.36 4.75 -17.54
N TYR A 4 15.49 4.66 -16.85
CA TYR A 4 15.49 4.73 -15.38
C TYR A 4 15.15 6.12 -14.86
N GLU A 5 15.60 7.17 -15.54
CA GLU A 5 15.26 8.55 -15.18
C GLU A 5 13.76 8.81 -15.30
N ASN A 6 13.13 8.33 -16.38
CA ASN A 6 11.68 8.44 -16.54
C ASN A 6 10.90 7.70 -15.45
N ILE A 7 11.35 6.49 -15.09
CA ILE A 7 10.72 5.71 -14.00
C ILE A 7 10.87 6.45 -12.66
N LEU A 8 12.08 6.95 -12.35
CA LEU A 8 12.31 7.67 -11.10
C LEU A 8 11.49 8.95 -11.02
N ASN A 9 11.43 9.74 -12.10
CA ASN A 9 10.61 10.95 -12.17
C ASN A 9 9.11 10.65 -12.00
N PHE A 10 8.64 9.56 -12.58
CA PHE A 10 7.26 9.10 -12.40
C PHE A 10 6.95 8.79 -10.93
N TYR A 11 7.81 7.99 -10.27
CA TYR A 11 7.64 7.65 -8.86
C TYR A 11 7.80 8.86 -7.93
N GLU A 12 8.72 9.77 -8.21
CA GLU A 12 8.91 11.00 -7.44
C GLU A 12 7.63 11.83 -7.39
N LYS A 13 6.93 11.96 -8.52
CA LYS A 13 5.64 12.68 -8.59
C LYS A 13 4.57 11.98 -7.75
N ILE A 14 4.48 10.64 -7.82
CA ILE A 14 3.52 9.87 -7.02
C ILE A 14 3.81 10.06 -5.52
N VAL A 15 5.07 9.88 -5.10
CA VAL A 15 5.47 10.01 -3.69
C VAL A 15 5.24 11.43 -3.17
N THR A 16 5.44 12.44 -4.02
CA THR A 16 5.15 13.84 -3.67
C THR A 16 3.65 14.03 -3.39
N GLU A 17 2.78 13.56 -4.27
CA GLU A 17 1.33 13.61 -4.06
C GLU A 17 0.88 12.81 -2.83
N GLN A 18 1.46 11.64 -2.62
CA GLN A 18 1.23 10.82 -1.42
C GLN A 18 1.62 11.58 -0.14
N GLY A 19 2.75 12.30 -0.16
CA GLY A 19 3.22 13.12 0.95
C GLY A 19 2.26 14.28 1.27
N VAL A 20 1.78 14.98 0.25
CA VAL A 20 0.80 16.08 0.40
C VAL A 20 -0.49 15.57 1.05
N ILE A 21 -1.04 14.48 0.54
CA ILE A 21 -2.27 13.88 1.07
C ILE A 21 -2.02 13.29 2.45
N GLY A 22 -0.92 12.57 2.66
CA GLY A 22 -0.56 11.95 3.93
C GLY A 22 -0.49 12.94 5.09
N SER A 23 0.01 14.16 4.84
CA SER A 23 0.10 15.21 5.86
C SER A 23 -1.25 15.70 6.39
N SER A 24 -2.33 15.52 5.64
CA SER A 24 -3.69 15.96 5.97
C SER A 24 -4.61 14.83 6.45
N LEU A 25 -4.12 13.58 6.47
CA LEU A 25 -4.95 12.44 6.85
C LEU A 25 -5.22 12.41 8.35
N ALA A 26 -6.50 12.28 8.70
CA ALA A 26 -6.97 12.05 10.06
C ALA A 26 -7.57 10.63 10.18
N ILE A 27 -6.71 9.60 10.17
CA ILE A 27 -7.17 8.23 10.39
C ILE A 27 -7.37 7.98 11.87
N LYS A 28 -8.56 7.51 12.23
CA LYS A 28 -8.86 7.10 13.61
C LYS A 28 -7.89 6.00 14.03
N THR A 29 -7.39 6.11 15.26
CA THR A 29 -6.52 5.07 15.82
C THR A 29 -7.25 3.73 15.85
N LEU A 30 -6.65 2.70 15.24
CA LEU A 30 -7.12 1.32 15.38
C LEU A 30 -7.06 0.90 16.85
N SER A 31 -8.20 0.52 17.39
CA SER A 31 -8.29 -0.02 18.74
C SER A 31 -7.99 -1.52 18.68
N VAL A 32 -6.75 -1.89 18.88
CA VAL A 32 -6.37 -3.31 19.05
C VAL A 32 -6.43 -3.64 20.55
N ASN A 33 -7.19 -4.67 20.92
CA ASN A 33 -7.24 -5.14 22.30
C ASN A 33 -5.84 -5.52 22.80
N PRO A 34 -5.33 -4.94 23.90
CA PRO A 34 -3.96 -5.16 24.36
C PRO A 34 -3.64 -6.64 24.66
N ASP A 35 -4.57 -7.37 25.24
CA ASP A 35 -4.37 -8.78 25.60
C ASP A 35 -4.31 -9.67 24.36
N LEU A 36 -5.22 -9.41 23.40
CA LEU A 36 -5.23 -10.12 22.13
C LEU A 36 -3.95 -9.84 21.33
N LYS A 37 -3.51 -8.59 21.31
CA LYS A 37 -2.27 -8.17 20.68
C LYS A 37 -1.05 -8.90 21.24
N LEU A 38 -0.94 -8.95 22.58
CA LEU A 38 0.15 -9.65 23.24
C LEU A 38 0.15 -11.15 22.89
N PHE A 39 -1.03 -11.77 22.88
CA PHE A 39 -1.19 -13.16 22.48
C PHE A 39 -0.78 -13.38 21.01
N GLN A 40 -1.31 -12.59 20.09
CA GLN A 40 -0.98 -12.69 18.66
C GLN A 40 0.54 -12.58 18.43
N MET A 41 1.19 -11.57 19.02
CA MET A 41 2.63 -11.37 18.88
C MET A 41 3.43 -12.55 19.44
N LYS A 42 3.04 -13.10 20.59
CA LYS A 42 3.70 -14.25 21.19
C LYS A 42 3.60 -15.52 20.35
N GLU A 43 2.42 -15.77 19.81
CA GLU A 43 2.15 -16.96 18.97
C GLU A 43 2.63 -16.76 17.50
N GLY A 44 3.03 -15.55 17.14
CA GLY A 44 3.51 -15.21 15.80
C GLY A 44 2.40 -14.93 14.81
N PHE A 45 1.20 -14.53 15.27
CA PHE A 45 0.13 -14.09 14.39
C PHE A 45 0.25 -12.58 14.10
N PRO A 46 -0.06 -12.13 12.86
CA PRO A 46 -0.14 -10.72 12.53
C PRO A 46 -1.23 -10.02 13.34
N LEU A 47 -1.07 -8.71 13.56
CA LEU A 47 -2.00 -7.91 14.35
C LEU A 47 -3.30 -7.56 13.62
N LEU A 48 -3.24 -7.44 12.30
CA LEU A 48 -4.34 -7.03 11.44
C LEU A 48 -4.43 -7.96 10.23
N GLU A 49 -5.65 -8.18 9.77
CA GLU A 49 -5.89 -8.66 8.42
C GLU A 49 -5.91 -7.48 7.45
N LYS A 50 -5.75 -7.73 6.14
CA LYS A 50 -5.66 -6.66 5.13
C LYS A 50 -6.93 -5.82 5.05
N GLN A 51 -8.09 -6.42 5.31
CA GLN A 51 -9.38 -5.73 5.35
C GLN A 51 -9.59 -4.83 6.58
N ASP A 52 -8.78 -5.00 7.64
CA ASP A 52 -8.93 -4.24 8.88
C ASP A 52 -8.29 -2.84 8.80
N PHE A 53 -7.51 -2.58 7.75
CA PHE A 53 -6.91 -1.27 7.55
C PHE A 53 -7.99 -0.21 7.27
N ILE A 54 -7.96 0.86 8.05
CA ILE A 54 -8.86 1.99 7.87
C ILE A 54 -8.36 2.87 6.72
N LEU A 55 -9.22 3.09 5.73
CA LEU A 55 -8.92 3.94 4.58
C LEU A 55 -9.69 5.25 4.65
N ASP A 56 -9.01 6.36 4.36
CA ASP A 56 -9.65 7.62 4.01
C ASP A 56 -10.03 7.57 2.52
N ILE A 57 -11.23 7.10 2.24
CA ILE A 57 -11.71 6.90 0.87
C ILE A 57 -11.77 8.21 0.06
N PRO A 58 -12.23 9.36 0.61
CA PRO A 58 -12.18 10.63 -0.11
C PRO A 58 -10.75 11.02 -0.54
N SER A 59 -9.79 10.90 0.36
CA SER A 59 -8.39 11.22 0.06
C SER A 59 -7.76 10.22 -0.91
N SER A 60 -8.05 8.92 -0.76
CA SER A 60 -7.61 7.89 -1.70
C SER A 60 -8.22 8.08 -3.10
N THR A 61 -9.47 8.54 -3.19
CA THR A 61 -10.10 8.87 -4.49
C THR A 61 -9.38 10.03 -5.18
N ARG A 62 -9.09 11.11 -4.45
CA ARG A 62 -8.34 12.26 -5.01
C ARG A 62 -6.94 11.84 -5.48
N LEU A 63 -6.28 11.01 -4.69
CA LEU A 63 -4.95 10.51 -5.04
C LEU A 63 -5.00 9.61 -6.27
N PHE A 64 -5.99 8.74 -6.39
CA PHE A 64 -6.20 7.92 -7.59
C PHE A 64 -6.32 8.79 -8.86
N GLU A 65 -7.08 9.87 -8.79
CA GLU A 65 -7.23 10.81 -9.90
C GLU A 65 -5.93 11.54 -10.23
N SER A 66 -5.19 11.97 -9.20
CA SER A 66 -3.88 12.60 -9.38
C SER A 66 -2.88 11.62 -10.02
N ILE A 67 -2.81 10.38 -9.55
CA ILE A 67 -1.92 9.35 -10.11
C ILE A 67 -2.31 8.98 -11.54
N CYS A 68 -3.59 8.88 -11.87
CA CYS A 68 -4.04 8.68 -13.24
C CYS A 68 -3.57 9.82 -14.16
N ASN A 69 -3.66 11.06 -13.69
CA ASN A 69 -3.18 12.22 -14.46
C ASN A 69 -1.65 12.18 -14.66
N ILE A 70 -0.88 11.86 -13.63
CA ILE A 70 0.58 11.67 -13.71
C ILE A 70 0.89 10.55 -14.72
N ALA A 71 0.23 9.40 -14.60
CA ALA A 71 0.45 8.23 -15.44
C ALA A 71 0.19 8.52 -16.93
N ARG A 72 -0.85 9.32 -17.24
CA ARG A 72 -1.17 9.74 -18.60
C ARG A 72 -0.02 10.50 -19.27
N HIS A 73 0.69 11.32 -18.53
CA HIS A 73 1.71 12.22 -19.07
C HIS A 73 3.12 11.65 -19.03
N GLU A 74 3.42 10.81 -18.03
CA GLU A 74 4.79 10.44 -17.70
C GLU A 74 5.15 9.00 -18.07
N TYR A 75 4.17 8.09 -18.23
CA TYR A 75 4.47 6.68 -18.43
C TYR A 75 3.71 6.03 -19.59
N GLU A 76 4.41 5.78 -20.68
CA GLU A 76 3.82 5.33 -21.95
C GLU A 76 2.96 4.07 -21.81
N LYS A 77 3.42 3.07 -21.06
CA LYS A 77 2.67 1.82 -20.86
C LYS A 77 1.33 1.99 -20.15
N MET A 78 1.15 3.07 -19.38
CA MET A 78 -0.11 3.35 -18.68
C MET A 78 -1.07 4.20 -19.51
N LYS A 79 -0.58 4.96 -20.48
CA LYS A 79 -1.40 5.85 -21.32
C LYS A 79 -2.57 5.15 -22.00
N GLU A 80 -2.37 3.92 -22.46
CA GLU A 80 -3.39 3.13 -23.14
C GLU A 80 -4.55 2.72 -22.22
N ASN A 81 -4.31 2.58 -20.91
CA ASN A 81 -5.29 2.14 -19.93
C ASN A 81 -6.09 3.29 -19.31
N ILE A 82 -5.51 4.49 -19.22
CA ILE A 82 -6.15 5.64 -18.58
C ILE A 82 -7.49 6.03 -19.24
N PRO A 83 -7.60 6.09 -20.59
CA PRO A 83 -8.87 6.37 -21.24
C PRO A 83 -10.00 5.41 -20.85
N SER A 84 -9.74 4.10 -20.83
CA SER A 84 -10.74 3.09 -20.42
C SER A 84 -11.20 3.28 -18.98
N ILE A 85 -10.27 3.60 -18.07
CA ILE A 85 -10.59 3.91 -16.67
C ILE A 85 -11.49 5.14 -16.57
N GLU A 86 -11.18 6.20 -17.32
CA GLU A 86 -11.95 7.45 -17.30
C GLU A 86 -13.33 7.31 -17.92
N GLU A 87 -13.43 6.57 -19.01
CA GLU A 87 -14.71 6.27 -19.65
C GLU A 87 -15.61 5.47 -18.69
N ALA A 88 -15.09 4.41 -18.08
CA ALA A 88 -15.82 3.62 -17.11
C ALA A 88 -16.25 4.43 -15.87
N LYS A 89 -15.43 5.39 -15.42
CA LYS A 89 -15.80 6.35 -14.37
C LYS A 89 -16.90 7.32 -14.83
N ALA A 90 -16.77 7.89 -16.03
CA ALA A 90 -17.68 8.89 -16.55
C ALA A 90 -19.12 8.38 -16.69
N ILE A 91 -19.29 7.11 -17.07
CA ILE A 91 -20.60 6.46 -17.15
C ILE A 91 -21.06 5.84 -15.83
N ASN A 92 -20.33 6.11 -14.71
CA ASN A 92 -20.57 5.53 -13.38
C ASN A 92 -20.60 3.99 -13.34
N ALA A 93 -19.98 3.32 -14.30
CA ALA A 93 -19.88 1.87 -14.34
C ALA A 93 -18.76 1.36 -13.40
N LEU A 94 -17.65 2.10 -13.29
CA LEU A 94 -16.55 1.78 -12.38
C LEU A 94 -16.81 2.33 -10.98
N ASN A 95 -17.10 1.47 -10.03
CA ASN A 95 -17.25 1.85 -8.64
C ASN A 95 -15.89 1.98 -7.94
N LEU A 96 -15.25 3.14 -8.09
CA LEU A 96 -13.92 3.40 -7.51
C LEU A 96 -13.89 3.23 -5.99
N LYS A 97 -14.99 3.58 -5.30
CA LYS A 97 -15.08 3.41 -3.84
C LYS A 97 -15.00 1.93 -3.42
N ASP A 98 -15.64 1.04 -4.17
CA ASP A 98 -15.57 -0.40 -3.91
C ASP A 98 -14.20 -0.96 -4.26
N LEU A 99 -13.61 -0.53 -5.36
CA LEU A 99 -12.23 -0.88 -5.73
C LEU A 99 -11.25 -0.49 -4.63
N LEU A 100 -11.30 0.75 -4.15
CA LEU A 100 -10.43 1.21 -3.08
C LEU A 100 -10.65 0.44 -1.78
N LYS A 101 -11.89 0.11 -1.41
CA LYS A 101 -12.18 -0.69 -0.22
C LYS A 101 -11.70 -2.14 -0.32
N ARG A 102 -11.67 -2.68 -1.51
CA ARG A 102 -11.23 -4.06 -1.78
C ARG A 102 -9.86 -4.12 -2.42
N PHE A 103 -9.01 -3.13 -2.13
CA PHE A 103 -7.64 -3.00 -2.66
C PHE A 103 -6.74 -4.21 -2.44
N TYR A 104 -7.09 -5.08 -1.52
CA TYR A 104 -6.39 -6.32 -1.17
C TYR A 104 -6.93 -7.56 -1.89
N ASP A 105 -8.03 -7.45 -2.61
CA ASP A 105 -8.73 -8.56 -3.27
C ASP A 105 -8.34 -8.61 -4.76
N ASP A 106 -7.27 -9.34 -5.04
CA ASP A 106 -6.71 -9.46 -6.38
C ASP A 106 -7.72 -10.00 -7.39
N SER A 107 -8.52 -11.01 -7.01
CA SER A 107 -9.51 -11.62 -7.90
C SER A 107 -10.64 -10.65 -8.27
N PHE A 108 -11.03 -9.80 -7.34
CA PHE A 108 -12.01 -8.75 -7.60
C PHE A 108 -11.46 -7.70 -8.56
N ILE A 109 -10.23 -7.25 -8.34
CA ILE A 109 -9.58 -6.25 -9.20
C ILE A 109 -9.41 -6.80 -10.63
N GLU A 110 -8.98 -8.07 -10.77
CA GLU A 110 -8.85 -8.75 -12.06
C GLU A 110 -10.19 -8.86 -12.79
N THR A 111 -11.26 -9.19 -12.08
CA THR A 111 -12.61 -9.25 -12.66
C THR A 111 -13.03 -7.89 -13.21
N VAL A 112 -12.90 -6.83 -12.41
CA VAL A 112 -13.23 -5.47 -12.83
C VAL A 112 -12.35 -5.01 -13.99
N ALA A 113 -11.06 -5.30 -13.96
CA ALA A 113 -10.15 -4.97 -15.04
C ALA A 113 -10.58 -5.62 -16.37
N GLY A 114 -10.99 -6.89 -16.32
CA GLY A 114 -11.51 -7.62 -17.50
C GLY A 114 -12.80 -7.03 -18.05
N GLU A 115 -13.72 -6.59 -17.19
CA GLU A 115 -14.99 -5.97 -17.60
C GLU A 115 -14.80 -4.68 -18.42
N PHE A 116 -13.75 -3.91 -18.09
CA PHE A 116 -13.48 -2.61 -18.73
C PHE A 116 -12.29 -2.63 -19.68
N ASN A 117 -11.76 -3.81 -20.01
CA ASN A 117 -10.58 -3.96 -20.86
C ASN A 117 -9.38 -3.13 -20.38
N ILE A 118 -9.13 -3.15 -19.08
CA ILE A 118 -8.01 -2.49 -18.40
C ILE A 118 -6.98 -3.57 -18.04
N ASP A 119 -5.70 -3.26 -18.16
CA ASP A 119 -4.64 -4.15 -17.62
C ASP A 119 -4.76 -4.23 -16.09
N ALA A 120 -4.97 -5.46 -15.58
CA ALA A 120 -5.17 -5.70 -14.15
C ALA A 120 -3.97 -5.28 -13.29
N VAL A 121 -2.74 -5.41 -13.81
CA VAL A 121 -1.52 -4.98 -13.10
C VAL A 121 -1.49 -3.47 -12.96
N ILE A 122 -1.89 -2.75 -14.01
CA ILE A 122 -1.97 -1.28 -13.99
C ILE A 122 -3.08 -0.82 -13.04
N LEU A 123 -4.27 -1.41 -13.12
CA LEU A 123 -5.38 -1.05 -12.23
C LEU A 123 -5.01 -1.30 -10.76
N LYS A 124 -4.42 -2.47 -10.47
CA LYS A 124 -3.93 -2.82 -9.14
C LYS A 124 -2.88 -1.85 -8.63
N PHE A 125 -1.92 -1.46 -9.46
CA PHE A 125 -0.92 -0.46 -9.12
C PHE A 125 -1.57 0.89 -8.76
N LEU A 126 -2.47 1.40 -9.59
CA LEU A 126 -3.14 2.68 -9.35
C LEU A 126 -3.95 2.67 -8.04
N ILE A 127 -4.68 1.59 -7.78
CA ILE A 127 -5.44 1.41 -6.53
C ILE A 127 -4.48 1.37 -5.33
N PHE A 128 -3.43 0.54 -5.42
CA PHE A 128 -2.51 0.33 -4.32
C PHE A 128 -1.76 1.61 -3.93
N GLU A 129 -1.21 2.33 -4.91
CA GLU A 129 -0.54 3.61 -4.66
C GLU A 129 -1.49 4.67 -4.09
N SER A 130 -2.79 4.60 -4.43
CA SER A 130 -3.79 5.52 -3.92
C SER A 130 -4.16 5.31 -2.45
N VAL A 131 -4.00 4.10 -1.92
CA VAL A 131 -4.29 3.80 -0.51
C VAL A 131 -3.05 3.86 0.40
N GLN A 132 -1.85 3.97 -0.17
CA GLN A 132 -0.58 3.97 0.58
C GLN A 132 -0.53 4.97 1.75
N PRO A 133 -0.95 6.24 1.61
CA PRO A 133 -0.94 7.16 2.75
C PRO A 133 -1.83 6.69 3.90
N SER A 134 -2.98 6.08 3.59
CA SER A 134 -3.86 5.51 4.61
C SER A 134 -3.22 4.31 5.31
N LEU A 135 -2.55 3.43 4.56
CA LEU A 135 -1.82 2.29 5.14
C LEU A 135 -0.68 2.77 6.06
N ALA A 136 0.11 3.74 5.61
CA ALA A 136 1.19 4.34 6.39
C ALA A 136 0.68 4.97 7.69
N ALA A 137 -0.45 5.68 7.66
CA ALA A 137 -1.06 6.28 8.85
C ALA A 137 -1.56 5.21 9.84
N ASN A 138 -2.14 4.09 9.39
CA ASN A 138 -2.48 2.96 10.25
C ASN A 138 -1.22 2.38 10.93
N VAL A 139 -0.17 2.18 10.16
CA VAL A 139 1.11 1.65 10.65
C VAL A 139 1.73 2.59 11.69
N ALA A 140 1.75 3.91 11.45
CA ALA A 140 2.25 4.90 12.41
C ALA A 140 1.48 4.86 13.74
N ASN A 141 0.17 4.64 13.69
CA ASN A 141 -0.68 4.53 14.88
C ASN A 141 -0.41 3.25 15.71
N ILE A 142 0.05 2.18 15.07
CA ILE A 142 0.27 0.88 15.69
C ILE A 142 1.74 0.69 16.06
N GLY A 143 2.66 1.12 15.20
CA GLY A 143 4.08 0.77 15.24
C GLY A 143 4.77 1.09 16.57
N ASN A 144 4.50 2.25 17.16
CA ASN A 144 5.06 2.64 18.46
C ASN A 144 4.56 1.83 19.66
N LYS A 145 3.61 0.93 19.44
CA LYS A 145 2.97 0.11 20.46
C LYS A 145 3.32 -1.38 20.35
N ILE A 146 4.20 -1.75 19.41
CA ILE A 146 4.57 -3.16 19.16
C ILE A 146 5.92 -3.46 19.83
N ASP A 147 5.97 -4.48 20.68
CA ASP A 147 7.24 -5.05 21.14
C ASP A 147 7.75 -6.08 20.12
N LEU A 148 8.79 -5.69 19.38
CA LEU A 148 9.41 -6.51 18.34
C LEU A 148 10.55 -7.40 18.83
N LYS A 149 10.91 -7.34 20.12
CA LYS A 149 12.11 -8.05 20.66
C LYS A 149 12.09 -9.55 20.37
N ASN A 150 10.92 -10.14 20.31
CA ASN A 150 10.73 -11.57 20.12
C ASN A 150 10.12 -11.92 18.77
N TRP A 151 10.01 -10.96 17.84
CA TRP A 151 9.49 -11.24 16.51
C TRP A 151 10.60 -11.77 15.60
N LEU A 152 10.70 -13.10 15.52
CA LEU A 152 11.70 -13.80 14.69
C LEU A 152 11.12 -14.36 13.38
N LYS A 153 9.94 -13.87 12.96
CA LYS A 153 9.26 -14.35 11.76
C LYS A 153 9.74 -13.61 10.52
N GLY A 154 9.73 -14.30 9.38
CA GLY A 154 10.11 -13.75 8.08
C GLY A 154 9.00 -12.92 7.39
N TYR A 155 7.91 -12.62 8.08
CA TYR A 155 6.78 -11.83 7.58
C TYR A 155 6.42 -10.69 8.53
N CYS A 156 5.65 -9.74 8.02
CA CYS A 156 5.31 -8.52 8.73
C CYS A 156 4.47 -8.79 9.99
N PRO A 157 4.87 -8.26 11.17
CA PRO A 157 4.10 -8.41 12.41
C PRO A 157 2.75 -7.69 12.38
N VAL A 158 2.60 -6.69 11.51
CA VAL A 158 1.34 -5.94 11.40
C VAL A 158 0.33 -6.65 10.52
N CYS A 159 0.69 -7.05 9.29
CA CYS A 159 -0.27 -7.55 8.30
C CYS A 159 0.05 -8.94 7.72
N GLY A 160 1.12 -9.59 8.15
CA GLY A 160 1.51 -10.92 7.69
C GLY A 160 2.12 -11.00 6.30
N SER A 161 2.22 -9.89 5.56
CA SER A 161 2.82 -9.91 4.22
C SER A 161 4.33 -10.09 4.26
N LEU A 162 4.89 -10.62 3.16
CA LEU A 162 6.33 -10.81 3.01
C LEU A 162 7.05 -9.46 2.85
N PRO A 163 8.36 -9.39 3.15
CA PRO A 163 9.16 -8.20 2.90
C PRO A 163 9.35 -7.99 1.39
N GLN A 164 9.35 -6.72 0.98
CA GLN A 164 9.73 -6.29 -0.35
C GLN A 164 11.24 -6.20 -0.50
N ILE A 165 11.88 -5.58 0.48
CA ILE A 165 13.33 -5.37 0.54
C ILE A 165 13.83 -5.50 1.98
N SER A 166 15.14 -5.66 2.13
CA SER A 166 15.83 -5.54 3.41
C SER A 166 16.77 -4.35 3.39
N LEU A 167 16.75 -3.59 4.46
CA LEU A 167 17.58 -2.40 4.67
C LEU A 167 18.63 -2.71 5.73
N LEU A 168 19.86 -2.24 5.52
CA LEU A 168 20.88 -2.20 6.56
C LEU A 168 20.90 -0.80 7.14
N LYS A 169 20.67 -0.67 8.44
CA LYS A 169 20.66 0.60 9.16
C LYS A 169 21.70 0.55 10.28
N ASP A 170 22.11 1.73 10.71
CA ASP A 170 23.05 1.93 11.81
C ASP A 170 24.29 1.02 11.67
N GLU A 171 24.75 0.39 12.72
CA GLU A 171 25.93 -0.49 12.74
C GLU A 171 25.75 -1.82 11.95
N GLY A 172 24.92 -1.82 10.92
CA GLY A 172 24.64 -2.97 10.05
C GLY A 172 23.49 -3.85 10.55
N GLN A 173 22.61 -3.32 11.37
CA GLN A 173 21.38 -3.99 11.74
C GLN A 173 20.46 -4.13 10.53
N ARG A 174 19.95 -5.33 10.29
CA ARG A 174 19.04 -5.60 9.17
C ARG A 174 17.60 -5.33 9.59
N PHE A 175 16.89 -4.61 8.75
CA PHE A 175 15.45 -4.41 8.82
C PHE A 175 14.78 -4.92 7.55
N CYS A 176 13.59 -5.47 7.68
CA CYS A 176 12.73 -5.82 6.56
C CYS A 176 11.65 -4.75 6.39
N LEU A 177 11.36 -4.36 5.15
CA LEU A 177 10.27 -3.46 4.79
C LEU A 177 9.12 -4.26 4.19
N CYS A 178 7.94 -4.14 4.76
CA CYS A 178 6.74 -4.85 4.32
C CYS A 178 6.31 -4.42 2.91
N SER A 179 6.05 -5.40 2.03
CA SER A 179 5.57 -5.15 0.68
C SER A 179 4.15 -4.57 0.61
N PHE A 180 3.37 -4.69 1.69
CA PHE A 180 1.98 -4.26 1.72
C PHE A 180 1.78 -2.97 2.53
N CYS A 181 2.13 -2.97 3.80
CA CYS A 181 1.83 -1.83 4.68
C CYS A 181 3.02 -0.91 4.97
N GLY A 182 4.19 -1.21 4.43
CA GLY A 182 5.39 -0.40 4.64
C GLY A 182 5.97 -0.46 6.06
N PHE A 183 5.46 -1.32 6.95
CA PHE A 183 6.01 -1.48 8.29
C PHE A 183 7.43 -2.04 8.24
N GLU A 184 8.33 -1.48 9.04
CA GLU A 184 9.70 -1.97 9.17
C GLU A 184 9.86 -2.76 10.45
N TRP A 185 10.51 -3.94 10.37
CA TRP A 185 10.86 -4.73 11.55
C TRP A 185 12.28 -5.26 11.49
N PRO A 186 12.93 -5.42 12.65
CA PRO A 186 14.27 -5.98 12.71
C PRO A 186 14.26 -7.45 12.27
N SER A 187 15.30 -7.88 11.58
CA SER A 187 15.48 -9.25 11.12
C SER A 187 16.91 -9.69 11.40
N GLU A 188 17.10 -10.97 11.67
CA GLU A 188 18.43 -11.53 11.82
C GLU A 188 19.24 -11.37 10.52
N ARG A 189 20.52 -11.04 10.66
CA ARG A 189 21.40 -10.77 9.52
C ARG A 189 21.69 -12.04 8.71
N LEU A 190 21.79 -13.17 9.39
CA LEU A 190 22.03 -14.48 8.81
C LEU A 190 20.99 -15.45 9.39
N LYS A 191 20.09 -15.89 8.55
CA LYS A 191 19.17 -16.97 8.85
C LYS A 191 19.27 -17.98 7.71
N CYS A 192 19.81 -19.15 8.04
CA CYS A 192 19.79 -20.30 7.14
C CYS A 192 18.47 -21.06 7.28
#